data_40a92f96d27dc366700ee895a6869c63
#
_entry.id   40a92f96d27dc366700ee895a6869c63
#
_cell.length_a   1.000
_cell.length_b   1.000
_cell.length_c   1.000
_cell.angle_alpha   90.00
_cell.angle_beta   90.00
_cell.angle_gamma   90.00
#
_symmetry.space_group_name_H-M   'P 1'
#
loop_
_entity.id
_entity.type
_entity.pdbx_description
1 polymer ?
#
loop_
_entity_poly.entity_id
_entity_poly.type
_entity_poly.pdbx_seq_one_letter_code
_entity_poly.pdbx_strand_id
1 'polypeptide(L)'
;MSDASCRADVWLWRARFFKTRSMAASFVEAGRVRLTRAPASQTRLDKPARALKLGDELVFALGGRLVAVRIEAFGERRGPPAEARALYSDAPPPT
;
A
#
# COMPACT_ATOMS: atom_id res chain seq x y z
N MET A 1 -9.56 -20.92 7.78
CA MET A 1 -9.75 -19.72 6.94
C MET A 1 -8.41 -19.08 6.67
N SER A 2 -8.11 -18.90 5.42
CA SER A 2 -6.88 -18.22 5.05
C SER A 2 -7.11 -16.69 5.12
N ASP A 3 -6.22 -16.01 5.78
CA ASP A 3 -6.23 -14.55 5.74
C ASP A 3 -5.76 -14.11 4.36
N ALA A 4 -6.61 -13.38 3.66
CA ALA A 4 -6.21 -12.81 2.39
C ALA A 4 -5.10 -11.79 2.63
N SER A 5 -4.06 -11.84 1.84
CA SER A 5 -2.94 -10.91 1.95
C SER A 5 -2.31 -10.69 0.60
N CYS A 6 -1.53 -9.63 0.48
CA CYS A 6 -0.84 -9.28 -0.75
C CYS A 6 0.51 -8.65 -0.38
N ARG A 7 1.56 -8.99 -1.13
CA ARG A 7 2.86 -8.36 -0.93
C ARG A 7 2.75 -6.86 -1.14
N ALA A 8 3.48 -6.10 -0.32
CA ALA A 8 3.43 -4.64 -0.38
C ALA A 8 3.84 -4.10 -1.75
N ASP A 9 4.93 -4.62 -2.32
CA ASP A 9 5.40 -4.16 -3.63
C ASP A 9 4.38 -4.44 -4.73
N VAL A 10 3.73 -5.61 -4.67
CA VAL A 10 2.73 -6.00 -5.65
C VAL A 10 1.49 -5.11 -5.53
N TRP A 11 1.01 -4.88 -4.31
CA TRP A 11 -0.18 -4.06 -4.11
C TRP A 11 0.05 -2.61 -4.57
N LEU A 12 1.19 -2.02 -4.19
CA LEU A 12 1.50 -0.65 -4.58
C LEU A 12 1.59 -0.50 -6.10
N TRP A 13 2.10 -1.53 -6.78
CA TRP A 13 2.15 -1.56 -8.23
C TRP A 13 0.76 -1.76 -8.84
N ARG A 14 -0.06 -2.68 -8.31
CA ARG A 14 -1.43 -2.89 -8.79
C ARG A 14 -2.29 -1.65 -8.59
N ALA A 15 -2.10 -0.92 -7.49
CA ALA A 15 -2.83 0.31 -7.20
C ALA A 15 -2.33 1.50 -8.02
N ARG A 16 -1.34 1.29 -8.87
CA ARG A 16 -0.77 2.27 -9.80
C ARG A 16 -0.06 3.45 -9.14
N PHE A 17 0.41 3.28 -7.91
CA PHE A 17 1.28 4.28 -7.31
C PHE A 17 2.68 4.25 -7.92
N PHE A 18 3.08 3.12 -8.50
CA PHE A 18 4.39 2.96 -9.14
C PHE A 18 4.21 2.27 -10.50
N LYS A 19 5.06 2.62 -11.45
CA LYS A 19 5.00 2.08 -12.80
C LYS A 19 5.43 0.62 -12.88
N THR A 20 6.34 0.19 -11.98
CA THR A 20 6.83 -1.19 -11.97
C THR A 20 6.89 -1.70 -10.54
N ARG A 21 6.90 -3.04 -10.40
CA ARG A 21 7.08 -3.65 -9.09
C ARG A 21 8.44 -3.32 -8.50
N SER A 22 9.47 -3.25 -9.35
CA SER A 22 10.82 -2.91 -8.90
C SER A 22 10.87 -1.54 -8.26
N MET A 23 10.19 -0.57 -8.85
CA MET A 23 10.12 0.78 -8.28
C MET A 23 9.40 0.77 -6.94
N ALA A 24 8.31 0.03 -6.84
CA ALA A 24 7.58 -0.10 -5.57
C ALA A 24 8.47 -0.76 -4.52
N ALA A 25 9.17 -1.84 -4.88
CA ALA A 25 10.05 -2.53 -3.95
C ALA A 25 11.16 -1.62 -3.44
N SER A 26 11.81 -0.87 -4.33
CA SER A 26 12.88 0.05 -3.95
C SER A 26 12.37 1.14 -3.00
N PHE A 27 11.17 1.64 -3.26
CA PHE A 27 10.57 2.67 -2.43
C PHE A 27 10.31 2.15 -1.01
N VAL A 28 9.77 0.93 -0.91
CA VAL A 28 9.51 0.29 0.38
C VAL A 28 10.84 0.03 1.12
N GLU A 29 11.83 -0.51 0.41
CA GLU A 29 13.14 -0.79 1.01
C GLU A 29 13.81 0.48 1.56
N ALA A 30 13.53 1.62 0.96
CA ALA A 30 14.06 2.90 1.43
C ALA A 30 13.42 3.34 2.77
N GLY A 31 12.43 2.61 3.27
CA GLY A 31 11.80 2.91 4.55
C GLY A 31 10.88 4.11 4.52
N ARG A 32 10.30 4.40 3.37
CA ARG A 32 9.48 5.60 3.16
C ARG A 32 7.99 5.38 3.40
N VAL A 33 7.58 4.15 3.72
CA VAL A 33 6.17 3.82 3.90
C VAL A 33 5.89 3.49 5.36
N ARG A 34 4.83 4.08 5.91
CA ARG A 34 4.34 3.74 7.24
C ARG A 34 3.10 2.88 7.08
N LEU A 35 3.04 1.83 7.88
CA LEU A 35 1.90 0.91 7.92
C LEU A 35 1.19 1.06 9.26
N THR A 36 -0.11 1.32 9.21
CA THR A 36 -0.94 1.31 10.41
C THR A 36 -1.90 0.14 10.31
N ARG A 37 -1.86 -0.71 11.33
CA ARG A 37 -2.77 -1.86 11.43
C ARG A 37 -3.56 -1.72 12.73
N ALA A 38 -4.86 -1.98 12.64
CA ALA A 38 -5.75 -1.80 13.78
C ALA A 38 -5.26 -2.55 15.02
N PRO A 39 -5.51 -2.01 16.23
CA PRO A 39 -6.27 -0.78 16.47
C PRO A 39 -5.47 0.51 16.31
N ALA A 40 -4.14 0.50 16.45
CA ALA A 40 -3.38 1.73 16.34
C ALA A 40 -1.87 1.48 16.22
N SER A 41 -1.49 0.29 15.81
CA SER A 41 -0.08 -0.07 15.70
C SER A 41 0.50 0.52 14.40
N GLN A 42 1.40 1.49 14.54
CA GLN A 42 2.10 2.06 13.39
C GLN A 42 3.53 1.56 13.35
N THR A 43 3.94 1.03 12.20
CA THR A 43 5.28 0.53 12.00
C THR A 43 5.82 1.01 10.66
N ARG A 44 7.14 0.97 10.52
CA ARG A 44 7.76 1.24 9.23
C ARG A 44 7.63 0.00 8.36
N LEU A 45 7.11 0.21 7.15
CA LEU A 45 7.05 -0.85 6.15
C LEU A 45 8.34 -0.76 5.33
N ASP A 46 9.28 -1.66 5.58
CA ASP A 46 10.58 -1.62 4.92
C ASP A 46 10.95 -2.89 4.16
N LYS A 47 10.03 -3.86 4.13
CA LYS A 47 10.24 -5.09 3.37
C LYS A 47 9.20 -5.20 2.26
N PRO A 48 9.64 -5.22 0.98
CA PRO A 48 8.70 -5.32 -0.13
C PRO A 48 7.79 -6.53 -0.08
N ALA A 49 8.28 -7.63 0.48
CA ALA A 49 7.52 -8.87 0.59
C ALA A 49 6.54 -8.89 1.77
N ARG A 50 6.52 -7.83 2.60
CA ARG A 50 5.62 -7.77 3.75
C ARG A 50 4.18 -7.97 3.29
N ALA A 51 3.46 -8.88 3.94
CA ALA A 51 2.07 -9.14 3.62
C ALA A 51 1.18 -8.02 4.16
N LEU A 52 0.43 -7.39 3.27
CA LEU A 52 -0.58 -6.40 3.63
C LEU A 52 -1.92 -7.09 3.77
N LYS A 53 -2.76 -6.58 4.64
CA LYS A 53 -4.10 -7.13 4.89
C LYS A 53 -5.15 -6.07 4.61
N LEU A 54 -6.37 -6.51 4.34
CA LEU A 54 -7.47 -5.58 4.16
C LEU A 54 -7.64 -4.73 5.42
N GLY A 55 -7.89 -3.44 5.23
CA GLY A 55 -8.02 -2.50 6.32
C GLY A 55 -6.72 -1.88 6.78
N ASP A 56 -5.57 -2.40 6.34
CA ASP A 56 -4.29 -1.75 6.62
C ASP A 56 -4.29 -0.35 6.01
N GLU A 57 -3.63 0.59 6.68
CA GLU A 57 -3.48 1.95 6.17
C GLU A 57 -2.02 2.22 5.87
N LEU A 58 -1.77 2.83 4.72
CA LEU A 58 -0.41 3.19 4.31
C LEU A 58 -0.30 4.70 4.18
N VAL A 59 0.83 5.24 4.63
CA VAL A 59 1.12 6.67 4.50
C VAL A 59 2.53 6.79 3.91
N PHE A 60 2.65 7.58 2.85
CA PHE A 60 3.94 7.83 2.22
C PHE A 60 3.88 9.13 1.40
N ALA A 61 5.04 9.72 1.18
CA ALA A 61 5.15 10.91 0.32
C ALA A 61 5.57 10.46 -1.07
N LEU A 62 4.83 10.89 -2.08
CA LEU A 62 5.10 10.53 -3.46
C LEU A 62 4.93 11.77 -4.33
N GLY A 63 5.97 12.15 -5.06
CA GLY A 63 5.93 13.32 -5.93
C GLY A 63 5.62 14.61 -5.18
N GLY A 64 6.13 14.75 -3.96
CA GLY A 64 5.90 15.93 -3.14
C GLY A 64 4.53 15.99 -2.47
N ARG A 65 3.74 14.92 -2.57
CA ARG A 65 2.40 14.86 -1.97
C ARG A 65 2.33 13.75 -0.95
N LEU A 66 1.62 14.00 0.15
CA LEU A 66 1.37 12.97 1.15
C LEU A 66 0.20 12.12 0.69
N VAL A 67 0.43 10.81 0.63
CA VAL A 67 -0.60 9.83 0.27
C VAL A 67 -0.95 9.04 1.53
N ALA A 68 -2.23 9.01 1.88
CA ALA A 68 -2.73 8.23 3.01
C ALA A 68 -3.94 7.44 2.52
N VAL A 69 -3.82 6.12 2.51
CA VAL A 69 -4.84 5.25 1.92
C VAL A 69 -5.08 4.03 2.80
N ARG A 70 -6.32 3.52 2.73
CA ARG A 70 -6.70 2.26 3.37
C ARG A 70 -6.89 1.21 2.30
N ILE A 71 -6.39 0.00 2.54
CA ILE A 71 -6.49 -1.10 1.59
C ILE A 71 -7.89 -1.69 1.65
N GLU A 72 -8.62 -1.57 0.53
CA GLU A 72 -9.99 -2.10 0.41
C GLU A 72 -10.01 -3.42 -0.34
N ALA A 73 -9.07 -3.64 -1.24
CA ALA A 73 -8.97 -4.87 -2.02
C ALA A 73 -7.54 -5.03 -2.53
N PHE A 74 -7.17 -6.26 -2.85
CA PHE A 74 -5.81 -6.53 -3.35
C PHE A 74 -5.73 -6.51 -4.87
N GLY A 75 -6.85 -6.78 -5.55
CA GLY A 75 -6.85 -6.95 -6.99
C GLY A 75 -6.20 -8.27 -7.40
N GLU A 76 -6.28 -8.57 -8.68
CA GLU A 76 -5.65 -9.77 -9.24
C GLU A 76 -4.58 -9.42 -10.25
N ARG A 77 -4.53 -8.14 -10.65
CA ARG A 77 -3.60 -7.66 -11.67
C ARG A 77 -3.48 -6.16 -11.56
N ARG A 78 -2.51 -5.61 -12.28
CA ARG A 78 -2.42 -4.16 -12.47
C ARG A 78 -3.38 -3.77 -13.58
N GLY A 79 -4.61 -3.45 -13.21
CA GLY A 79 -5.64 -3.07 -14.14
C GLY A 79 -5.58 -1.61 -14.54
N PRO A 80 -6.57 -1.14 -15.32
CA PRO A 80 -6.66 0.27 -15.67
C PRO A 80 -6.90 1.14 -14.43
N PRO A 81 -6.69 2.47 -14.53
CA PRO A 81 -6.80 3.36 -13.37
C PRO A 81 -8.11 3.26 -12.60
N ALA A 82 -9.22 3.02 -13.26
CA ALA A 82 -10.51 2.89 -12.58
C ALA A 82 -10.55 1.67 -11.66
N GLU A 83 -9.98 0.55 -12.10
CA GLU A 83 -9.88 -0.65 -11.26
C GLU A 83 -8.90 -0.42 -10.11
N ALA A 84 -7.79 0.26 -10.37
CA ALA A 84 -6.80 0.54 -9.35
C ALA A 84 -7.38 1.37 -8.22
N ARG A 85 -8.22 2.34 -8.53
CA ARG A 85 -8.86 3.19 -7.52
C ARG A 85 -9.78 2.42 -6.59
N ALA A 86 -10.32 1.30 -7.04
CA ALA A 86 -11.17 0.45 -6.21
C ALA A 86 -10.38 -0.35 -5.18
N LEU A 87 -9.05 -0.38 -5.29
CA LEU A 87 -8.21 -1.11 -4.36
C LEU A 87 -7.98 -0.38 -3.03
N TYR A 88 -8.31 0.90 -2.97
CA TYR A 88 -8.07 1.70 -1.77
C TYR A 88 -9.11 2.80 -1.61
N SER A 89 -9.20 3.30 -0.40
CA SER A 89 -9.96 4.50 -0.07
C SER A 89 -9.04 5.47 0.65
N ASP A 90 -9.43 6.74 0.71
CA ASP A 90 -8.65 7.72 1.45
C ASP A 90 -8.70 7.39 2.94
N ALA A 91 -7.55 7.51 3.60
CA ALA A 91 -7.45 7.34 5.04
C ALA A 91 -7.09 8.69 5.66
N PRO A 92 -7.53 8.94 6.91
CA PRO A 92 -7.10 10.16 7.58
C PRO A 92 -5.59 10.12 7.81
N PRO A 93 -4.86 11.23 7.51
CA PRO A 93 -3.44 11.25 7.78
C PRO A 93 -3.19 11.16 9.27
N PRO A 94 -2.08 10.55 9.68
CA PRO A 94 -1.73 10.50 11.10
C PRO A 94 -1.47 11.91 11.63
N THR A 95 -1.97 12.15 12.81
CA THR A 95 -1.73 13.43 13.49
C THR A 95 -0.53 13.32 14.39
#